data_75643a4f93024105be34918fc6e1d1b2
#
_entry.id   75643a4f93024105be34918fc6e1d1b2
#
_cell.length_a   1.000
_cell.length_b   1.000
_cell.length_c   1.000
_cell.angle_alpha   90.00
_cell.angle_beta   90.00
_cell.angle_gamma   90.00
#
_symmetry.space_group_name_H-M   'P 1'
#
loop_
_entity.id
_entity.type
_entity.pdbx_description
1 polymer ?
#
loop_
_entity_poly.entity_id
_entity_poly.type
_entity_poly.pdbx_seq_one_letter_code
_entity_poly.pdbx_strand_id
1 'polypeptide(L)'
;ITERPEGASFDFRDPKVQRIEGMDYMVLGSSLDGVPSILLYVRENGAWSFKGPLLQEHEPGIRTFECPDFFELDGKYVAAGAWMCHRDEAGRYQMTRCYTGTFDGGRFKTEHQQWYDFGSNFYAVQSFEHGGRRIAIGWISDFYGEHRVKPTGACGSFSLPRELHMEQGRLFTEPVKECYGLLKERIFAVSGQDVPPVIVPGNSFFVKIKLGDDRDFLVTLAREGDDALYLERKNGVTSL
;
A
#
# COMPACT_ATOMS: atom_id res chain seq x y z
N ILE A 1 -25.54 -6.55 4.88
CA ILE A 1 -25.93 -6.24 3.49
C ILE A 1 -26.39 -7.53 2.87
N THR A 2 -27.63 -7.57 2.41
CA THR A 2 -28.24 -8.76 1.81
C THR A 2 -28.24 -8.72 0.29
N GLU A 3 -28.11 -7.51 -0.27
CA GLU A 3 -28.18 -7.29 -1.71
C GLU A 3 -27.10 -6.31 -2.17
N ARG A 4 -26.60 -6.53 -3.37
CA ARG A 4 -25.70 -5.59 -4.04
C ARG A 4 -26.51 -4.40 -4.56
N PRO A 5 -25.96 -3.17 -4.53
CA PRO A 5 -26.62 -2.04 -5.18
C PRO A 5 -26.70 -2.26 -6.69
N GLU A 6 -27.69 -1.66 -7.31
CA GLU A 6 -27.83 -1.65 -8.77
C GLU A 6 -26.52 -1.09 -9.39
N GLY A 7 -26.10 -1.66 -10.51
CA GLY A 7 -24.85 -1.31 -11.19
C GLY A 7 -23.57 -1.93 -10.59
N ALA A 8 -23.62 -2.47 -9.37
CA ALA A 8 -22.43 -3.10 -8.78
C ALA A 8 -22.14 -4.45 -9.43
N SER A 9 -20.85 -4.67 -9.73
CA SER A 9 -20.37 -5.90 -10.36
C SER A 9 -20.54 -7.12 -9.46
N PHE A 10 -20.29 -8.31 -10.01
CA PHE A 10 -20.24 -9.55 -9.24
C PHE A 10 -19.05 -9.57 -8.25
N ASP A 11 -17.96 -8.89 -8.58
CA ASP A 11 -16.85 -8.60 -7.67
C ASP A 11 -17.32 -7.56 -6.64
N PHE A 12 -17.84 -8.03 -5.52
CA PHE A 12 -18.41 -7.24 -4.42
C PHE A 12 -17.96 -7.88 -3.11
N ARG A 13 -16.87 -7.31 -2.52
CA ARG A 13 -16.12 -8.01 -1.46
C ARG A 13 -15.37 -7.10 -0.52
N ASP A 14 -14.74 -7.73 0.49
CA ASP A 14 -13.75 -7.16 1.41
C ASP A 14 -14.28 -5.96 2.21
N PRO A 15 -15.38 -6.14 2.97
CA PRO A 15 -15.93 -5.04 3.75
C PRO A 15 -14.97 -4.61 4.86
N LYS A 16 -14.70 -3.31 4.94
CA LYS A 16 -13.92 -2.68 6.00
C LYS A 16 -14.78 -1.64 6.72
N VAL A 17 -14.93 -1.81 8.03
CA VAL A 17 -15.69 -0.89 8.87
C VAL A 17 -14.73 -0.01 9.65
N GLN A 18 -15.01 1.29 9.66
CA GLN A 18 -14.30 2.30 10.45
C GLN A 18 -15.31 3.24 11.12
N ARG A 19 -14.99 3.65 12.35
CA ARG A 19 -15.72 4.69 13.05
C ARG A 19 -15.00 6.02 12.86
N ILE A 20 -15.69 6.97 12.24
CA ILE A 20 -15.17 8.30 11.93
C ILE A 20 -16.17 9.32 12.48
N GLU A 21 -15.73 10.26 13.31
CA GLU A 21 -16.57 11.31 13.92
C GLU A 21 -17.89 10.79 14.53
N GLY A 22 -17.81 9.61 15.16
CA GLY A 22 -18.96 8.99 15.82
C GLY A 22 -19.90 8.21 14.92
N MET A 23 -19.71 8.23 13.59
CA MET A 23 -20.46 7.47 12.60
C MET A 23 -19.70 6.21 12.18
N ASP A 24 -20.43 5.12 11.96
CA ASP A 24 -19.85 3.89 11.43
C ASP A 24 -19.97 3.90 9.89
N TYR A 25 -18.83 3.88 9.23
CA TYR A 25 -18.70 3.78 7.77
C TYR A 25 -18.20 2.40 7.40
N MET A 26 -18.64 1.89 6.26
CA MET A 26 -18.10 0.67 5.67
C MET A 26 -17.76 0.92 4.21
N VAL A 27 -16.58 0.50 3.82
CA VAL A 27 -16.15 0.49 2.41
C VAL A 27 -16.08 -0.93 1.89
N LEU A 28 -16.39 -1.09 0.59
CA LEU A 28 -16.34 -2.37 -0.13
C LEU A 28 -15.66 -2.18 -1.47
N GLY A 29 -14.88 -3.18 -1.89
CA GLY A 29 -14.33 -3.24 -3.24
C GLY A 29 -15.36 -3.76 -4.24
N SER A 30 -15.48 -3.07 -5.37
CA SER A 30 -16.35 -3.45 -6.49
C SER A 30 -15.99 -2.67 -7.76
N SER A 31 -16.81 -2.85 -8.80
CA SER A 31 -17.00 -1.89 -9.88
C SER A 31 -18.47 -1.46 -9.88
N LEU A 32 -18.73 -0.20 -10.14
CA LEU A 32 -20.09 0.37 -10.26
C LEU A 32 -20.26 0.90 -11.68
N ASP A 33 -21.28 0.42 -12.40
CA ASP A 33 -21.55 0.74 -13.81
C ASP A 33 -20.33 0.54 -14.72
N GLY A 34 -19.56 -0.53 -14.43
CA GLY A 34 -18.34 -0.88 -15.16
C GLY A 34 -17.09 -0.09 -14.76
N VAL A 35 -17.19 0.87 -13.82
CA VAL A 35 -16.06 1.66 -13.31
C VAL A 35 -15.57 1.05 -12.00
N PRO A 36 -14.27 0.67 -11.89
CA PRO A 36 -13.68 0.22 -10.64
C PRO A 36 -13.94 1.21 -9.49
N SER A 37 -14.52 0.73 -8.40
CA SER A 37 -15.05 1.59 -7.34
C SER A 37 -14.77 1.04 -5.95
N ILE A 38 -14.50 1.94 -5.02
CA ILE A 38 -14.66 1.70 -3.59
C ILE A 38 -16.04 2.23 -3.20
N LEU A 39 -16.92 1.35 -2.78
CA LEU A 39 -18.31 1.69 -2.42
C LEU A 39 -18.38 2.11 -0.95
N LEU A 40 -19.22 3.12 -0.67
CA LEU A 40 -19.44 3.65 0.68
C LEU A 40 -20.81 3.26 1.22
N TYR A 41 -20.81 2.80 2.45
CA TYR A 41 -22.01 2.59 3.26
C TYR A 41 -21.89 3.32 4.58
N VAL A 42 -23.00 3.79 5.10
CA VAL A 42 -23.11 4.40 6.43
C VAL A 42 -24.10 3.60 7.27
N ARG A 43 -23.82 3.42 8.55
CA ARG A 43 -24.76 2.77 9.46
C ARG A 43 -25.75 3.77 10.01
N GLU A 44 -27.01 3.64 9.61
CA GLU A 44 -28.13 4.48 10.01
C GLU A 44 -29.22 3.60 10.65
N ASN A 45 -29.71 3.96 11.82
CA ASN A 45 -30.77 3.23 12.51
C ASN A 45 -30.51 1.71 12.65
N GLY A 46 -29.23 1.34 12.82
CA GLY A 46 -28.83 -0.06 12.98
C GLY A 46 -28.65 -0.84 11.67
N ALA A 47 -28.95 -0.25 10.52
CA ALA A 47 -28.80 -0.84 9.19
C ALA A 47 -27.71 -0.14 8.36
N TRP A 48 -27.14 -0.84 7.38
CA TRP A 48 -26.19 -0.27 6.42
C TRP A 48 -26.93 0.29 5.21
N SER A 49 -26.72 1.58 4.93
CA SER A 49 -27.29 2.31 3.80
C SER A 49 -26.20 2.62 2.78
N PHE A 50 -26.41 2.23 1.53
CA PHE A 50 -25.51 2.58 0.42
C PHE A 50 -25.57 4.09 0.13
N LYS A 51 -24.41 4.72 0.01
CA LYS A 51 -24.28 6.17 -0.25
C LYS A 51 -23.71 6.50 -1.64
N GLY A 52 -23.29 5.49 -2.37
CA GLY A 52 -22.62 5.67 -3.66
C GLY A 52 -21.15 5.26 -3.61
N PRO A 53 -20.39 5.57 -4.66
CA PRO A 53 -18.95 5.35 -4.66
C PRO A 53 -18.26 6.41 -3.79
N LEU A 54 -17.38 5.94 -2.89
CA LEU A 54 -16.41 6.79 -2.20
C LEU A 54 -15.34 7.26 -3.17
N LEU A 55 -14.86 6.34 -4.02
CA LEU A 55 -13.82 6.55 -5.00
C LEU A 55 -14.14 5.74 -6.26
N GLN A 56 -13.86 6.32 -7.41
CA GLN A 56 -13.87 5.64 -8.71
C GLN A 56 -12.54 5.85 -9.42
N GLU A 57 -12.06 4.83 -10.12
CA GLU A 57 -10.81 4.90 -10.87
C GLU A 57 -11.08 4.62 -12.35
N HIS A 58 -10.50 5.43 -13.21
CA HIS A 58 -10.69 5.35 -14.66
C HIS A 58 -9.42 4.88 -15.40
N GLU A 59 -8.39 4.50 -14.65
CA GLU A 59 -7.17 3.95 -15.24
C GLU A 59 -7.47 2.65 -15.99
N PRO A 60 -7.05 2.51 -17.25
CA PRO A 60 -7.28 1.31 -18.03
C PRO A 60 -6.68 0.06 -17.42
N GLY A 61 -7.34 -1.09 -17.63
CA GLY A 61 -6.83 -2.39 -17.21
C GLY A 61 -7.17 -2.79 -15.78
N ILE A 62 -7.79 -1.93 -15.00
CA ILE A 62 -8.33 -2.29 -13.68
C ILE A 62 -9.68 -2.97 -13.86
N ARG A 63 -9.84 -4.16 -13.30
CA ARG A 63 -11.12 -4.87 -13.29
C ARG A 63 -12.03 -4.39 -12.17
N THR A 64 -11.48 -4.26 -10.97
CA THR A 64 -12.20 -3.88 -9.76
C THR A 64 -11.22 -3.45 -8.67
N PHE A 65 -11.72 -2.79 -7.61
CA PHE A 65 -10.97 -2.67 -6.36
C PHE A 65 -11.16 -3.90 -5.49
N GLU A 66 -10.07 -4.31 -4.82
CA GLU A 66 -10.07 -5.31 -3.76
C GLU A 66 -9.47 -4.75 -2.48
N CYS A 67 -9.79 -5.36 -1.33
CA CYS A 67 -9.23 -5.05 -0.03
C CYS A 67 -9.20 -3.53 0.28
N PRO A 68 -10.33 -2.80 0.16
CA PRO A 68 -10.34 -1.37 0.41
C PRO A 68 -10.05 -1.07 1.88
N ASP A 69 -9.43 0.07 2.12
CA ASP A 69 -9.27 0.66 3.45
C ASP A 69 -9.64 2.15 3.39
N PHE A 70 -10.22 2.66 4.49
CA PHE A 70 -10.61 4.05 4.58
C PHE A 70 -10.53 4.53 6.02
N PHE A 71 -9.75 5.59 6.29
CA PHE A 71 -9.50 6.09 7.63
C PHE A 71 -9.05 7.55 7.64
N GLU A 72 -9.16 8.19 8.81
CA GLU A 72 -8.54 9.47 9.09
C GLU A 72 -7.11 9.27 9.60
N LEU A 73 -6.20 10.17 9.18
CA LEU A 73 -4.82 10.21 9.64
C LEU A 73 -4.30 11.65 9.57
N ASP A 74 -3.87 12.21 10.70
CA ASP A 74 -3.25 13.54 10.81
C ASP A 74 -4.07 14.66 10.15
N GLY A 75 -5.41 14.62 10.32
CA GLY A 75 -6.35 15.63 9.80
C GLY A 75 -6.64 15.53 8.29
N LYS A 76 -6.25 14.43 7.67
CA LYS A 76 -6.61 14.05 6.30
C LYS A 76 -7.28 12.68 6.29
N TYR A 77 -7.93 12.37 5.19
CA TYR A 77 -8.49 11.04 4.96
C TYR A 77 -7.66 10.28 3.95
N VAL A 78 -7.56 8.97 4.16
CA VAL A 78 -6.89 8.04 3.26
C VAL A 78 -7.90 7.03 2.79
N ALA A 79 -8.05 6.88 1.48
CA ALA A 79 -8.70 5.75 0.84
C ALA A 79 -7.63 4.92 0.14
N ALA A 80 -7.65 3.61 0.31
CA ALA A 80 -6.72 2.72 -0.36
C ALA A 80 -7.46 1.52 -0.93
N GLY A 81 -6.93 0.92 -1.99
CA GLY A 81 -7.48 -0.28 -2.59
C GLY A 81 -6.51 -0.92 -3.55
N ALA A 82 -6.59 -2.22 -3.64
CA ALA A 82 -5.78 -3.02 -4.54
C ALA A 82 -6.43 -3.03 -5.93
N TRP A 83 -5.64 -2.76 -6.97
CA TRP A 83 -6.08 -2.70 -8.37
C TRP A 83 -6.01 -4.10 -9.00
N MET A 84 -7.12 -4.77 -9.06
CA MET A 84 -7.20 -6.11 -9.64
C MET A 84 -6.96 -6.08 -11.15
N CYS A 85 -6.13 -6.99 -11.64
CA CYS A 85 -5.77 -7.20 -13.05
C CYS A 85 -4.91 -6.08 -13.69
N HIS A 86 -4.67 -4.97 -13.00
CA HIS A 86 -3.87 -3.87 -13.54
C HIS A 86 -2.39 -4.26 -13.66
N ARG A 87 -1.77 -3.77 -14.72
CA ARG A 87 -0.33 -3.84 -14.94
C ARG A 87 0.15 -2.44 -15.32
N ASP A 88 1.10 -1.93 -14.56
CA ASP A 88 1.67 -0.61 -14.84
C ASP A 88 2.74 -0.64 -15.95
N GLU A 89 3.26 0.55 -16.30
CA GLU A 89 4.28 0.71 -17.35
C GLU A 89 5.59 -0.02 -17.03
N ALA A 90 5.94 -0.18 -15.76
CA ALA A 90 7.09 -0.96 -15.31
C ALA A 90 6.81 -2.48 -15.29
N GLY A 91 5.61 -2.91 -15.70
CA GLY A 91 5.19 -4.30 -15.73
C GLY A 91 4.75 -4.86 -14.38
N ARG A 92 4.69 -4.06 -13.29
CA ARG A 92 4.24 -4.52 -11.97
C ARG A 92 2.74 -4.83 -12.03
N TYR A 93 2.34 -5.92 -11.39
CA TYR A 93 1.00 -6.48 -11.54
C TYR A 93 0.24 -6.49 -10.21
N GLN A 94 -1.02 -6.03 -10.25
CA GLN A 94 -1.92 -6.03 -9.11
C GLN A 94 -1.31 -5.35 -7.87
N MET A 95 -1.20 -4.05 -7.93
CA MET A 95 -0.63 -3.24 -6.85
C MET A 95 -1.71 -2.51 -6.06
N THR A 96 -1.35 -2.05 -4.86
CA THR A 96 -2.22 -1.21 -4.03
C THR A 96 -1.96 0.27 -4.29
N ARG A 97 -3.04 1.00 -4.56
CA ARG A 97 -3.05 2.46 -4.71
C ARG A 97 -3.63 3.11 -3.46
N CYS A 98 -3.09 4.24 -3.05
CA CYS A 98 -3.71 5.08 -2.03
C CYS A 98 -3.97 6.49 -2.53
N TYR A 99 -5.00 7.08 -1.95
CA TYR A 99 -5.53 8.40 -2.25
C TYR A 99 -5.66 9.15 -0.93
N THR A 100 -5.18 10.37 -0.89
CA THR A 100 -5.30 11.22 0.29
C THR A 100 -6.12 12.45 -0.05
N GLY A 101 -6.87 12.97 0.91
CA GLY A 101 -7.75 14.09 0.65
C GLY A 101 -8.65 14.47 1.80
N THR A 102 -9.80 15.03 1.47
CA THR A 102 -10.83 15.46 2.43
C THR A 102 -12.10 14.63 2.29
N PHE A 103 -12.84 14.50 3.38
CA PHE A 103 -14.12 13.80 3.43
C PHE A 103 -15.13 14.61 4.23
N ASP A 104 -16.35 14.74 3.72
CA ASP A 104 -17.42 15.55 4.31
C ASP A 104 -18.55 14.72 4.94
N GLY A 105 -18.33 13.43 5.15
CA GLY A 105 -19.32 12.49 5.66
C GLY A 105 -20.07 11.71 4.56
N GLY A 106 -19.96 12.12 3.31
CA GLY A 106 -20.61 11.45 2.17
C GLY A 106 -19.74 11.38 0.93
N ARG A 107 -18.82 12.32 0.78
CA ARG A 107 -18.00 12.43 -0.43
C ARG A 107 -16.52 12.58 -0.06
N PHE A 108 -15.71 11.75 -0.67
CA PHE A 108 -14.25 11.86 -0.61
C PHE A 108 -13.74 12.66 -1.81
N LYS A 109 -12.92 13.67 -1.53
CA LYS A 109 -12.26 14.48 -2.55
C LYS A 109 -10.77 14.19 -2.51
N THR A 110 -10.27 13.51 -3.53
CA THR A 110 -8.84 13.21 -3.69
C THR A 110 -8.04 14.49 -3.93
N GLU A 111 -6.96 14.68 -3.19
CA GLU A 111 -5.96 15.74 -3.36
C GLU A 111 -4.66 15.18 -3.92
N HIS A 112 -4.24 14.00 -3.46
CA HIS A 112 -3.07 13.28 -3.95
C HIS A 112 -3.38 11.80 -4.15
N GLN A 113 -2.62 11.17 -5.04
CA GLN A 113 -2.65 9.73 -5.24
C GLN A 113 -1.23 9.20 -5.42
N GLN A 114 -0.96 8.01 -4.90
CA GLN A 114 0.36 7.38 -4.98
C GLN A 114 0.26 5.87 -4.86
N TRP A 115 1.30 5.16 -5.28
CA TRP A 115 1.42 3.75 -4.92
C TRP A 115 1.66 3.63 -3.42
N TYR A 116 1.05 2.62 -2.80
CA TYR A 116 1.25 2.35 -1.37
C TYR A 116 2.65 1.82 -1.09
N ASP A 117 3.24 1.13 -2.04
CA ASP A 117 4.59 0.58 -1.99
C ASP A 117 5.24 0.69 -3.38
N PHE A 118 6.56 0.74 -3.42
CA PHE A 118 7.32 0.83 -4.66
C PHE A 118 7.75 -0.54 -5.20
N GLY A 119 7.65 -1.59 -4.39
CA GLY A 119 7.92 -2.96 -4.81
C GLY A 119 6.82 -3.54 -5.68
N SER A 120 7.13 -4.67 -6.28
CA SER A 120 6.26 -5.35 -7.23
C SER A 120 5.18 -6.24 -6.60
N ASN A 121 5.30 -6.57 -5.32
CA ASN A 121 4.53 -7.64 -4.70
C ASN A 121 3.72 -7.22 -3.47
N PHE A 122 3.57 -5.93 -3.21
CA PHE A 122 2.83 -5.43 -2.05
C PHE A 122 1.34 -5.27 -2.37
N TYR A 123 0.50 -6.17 -1.86
CA TYR A 123 -0.91 -6.26 -2.19
C TYR A 123 -1.80 -6.42 -0.97
N ALA A 124 -3.11 -6.22 -1.13
CA ALA A 124 -4.15 -6.49 -0.13
C ALA A 124 -3.86 -5.87 1.25
N VAL A 125 -3.31 -4.64 1.26
CA VAL A 125 -2.94 -3.96 2.50
C VAL A 125 -4.19 -3.67 3.35
N GLN A 126 -4.06 -3.88 4.66
CA GLN A 126 -5.06 -3.50 5.65
C GLN A 126 -4.39 -2.75 6.79
N SER A 127 -5.07 -1.74 7.32
CA SER A 127 -4.58 -0.98 8.46
C SER A 127 -5.50 -1.08 9.68
N PHE A 128 -4.96 -0.81 10.84
CA PHE A 128 -5.68 -0.72 12.10
C PHE A 128 -5.05 0.33 13.01
N GLU A 129 -5.82 0.82 13.95
CA GLU A 129 -5.32 1.72 14.99
C GLU A 129 -4.92 0.94 16.23
N HIS A 130 -3.75 1.25 16.77
CA HIS A 130 -3.29 0.70 18.04
C HIS A 130 -2.41 1.70 18.78
N GLY A 131 -2.82 2.09 19.98
CA GLY A 131 -2.05 3.00 20.85
C GLY A 131 -1.82 4.39 20.21
N GLY A 132 -2.80 4.92 19.50
CA GLY A 132 -2.70 6.22 18.82
C GLY A 132 -1.85 6.19 17.55
N ARG A 133 -1.48 5.01 17.06
CA ARG A 133 -0.73 4.80 15.82
C ARG A 133 -1.61 4.06 14.81
N ARG A 134 -1.51 4.45 13.54
CA ARG A 134 -2.10 3.70 12.44
C ARG A 134 -1.04 2.76 11.87
N ILE A 135 -1.32 1.47 11.90
CA ILE A 135 -0.38 0.42 11.48
C ILE A 135 -0.98 -0.35 10.31
N ALA A 136 -0.18 -0.59 9.29
CA ALA A 136 -0.57 -1.34 8.10
C ALA A 136 0.29 -2.57 7.90
N ILE A 137 -0.34 -3.63 7.37
CA ILE A 137 0.32 -4.87 6.96
C ILE A 137 -0.20 -5.20 5.56
N GLY A 138 0.70 -5.54 4.65
CA GLY A 138 0.36 -5.99 3.31
C GLY A 138 0.81 -7.43 3.06
N TRP A 139 0.24 -8.03 2.04
CA TRP A 139 0.69 -9.33 1.54
C TRP A 139 1.81 -9.12 0.51
N ILE A 140 2.96 -9.70 0.76
CA ILE A 140 4.02 -9.84 -0.22
C ILE A 140 3.67 -11.05 -1.08
N SER A 141 2.93 -10.77 -2.15
CA SER A 141 2.43 -11.77 -3.09
C SER A 141 3.54 -12.21 -4.05
N ASP A 142 3.26 -13.22 -4.85
CA ASP A 142 4.11 -13.64 -5.97
C ASP A 142 3.30 -13.68 -7.26
N PHE A 143 2.78 -12.52 -7.66
CA PHE A 143 2.02 -12.39 -8.91
C PHE A 143 2.90 -12.30 -10.16
N TYR A 144 4.20 -12.12 -9.99
CA TYR A 144 5.15 -11.98 -11.11
C TYR A 144 5.52 -13.29 -11.75
N GLY A 145 5.50 -14.34 -10.98
CA GLY A 145 5.84 -15.64 -11.42
C GLY A 145 4.63 -16.57 -11.45
N GLU A 146 4.89 -17.80 -11.66
CA GLU A 146 3.99 -18.87 -11.29
C GLU A 146 3.79 -18.80 -9.78
N HIS A 147 2.55 -18.80 -9.31
CA HIS A 147 2.23 -18.92 -7.89
C HIS A 147 2.83 -20.21 -7.34
N ARG A 148 4.09 -20.19 -7.01
CA ARG A 148 4.80 -21.33 -6.48
C ARG A 148 4.52 -21.44 -5.00
N VAL A 149 3.73 -22.41 -4.63
CA VAL A 149 3.69 -22.88 -3.24
C VAL A 149 5.11 -23.35 -2.90
N LYS A 150 5.76 -22.65 -1.95
CA LYS A 150 7.08 -23.05 -1.48
C LYS A 150 7.01 -24.47 -0.91
N PRO A 151 8.14 -25.21 -0.83
CA PRO A 151 8.19 -26.55 -0.21
C PRO A 151 7.57 -26.59 1.20
N THR A 152 7.54 -25.46 1.91
CA THR A 152 6.89 -25.28 3.21
C THR A 152 5.36 -25.13 3.16
N GLY A 153 4.75 -25.15 1.97
CA GLY A 153 3.32 -24.89 1.79
C GLY A 153 2.91 -23.42 1.82
N ALA A 154 3.86 -22.49 2.00
CA ALA A 154 3.57 -21.05 2.03
C ALA A 154 3.47 -20.45 0.63
N CYS A 155 2.49 -19.56 0.42
CA CYS A 155 2.34 -18.74 -0.77
C CYS A 155 2.43 -17.27 -0.40
N GLY A 156 3.58 -16.64 -0.70
CA GLY A 156 3.88 -15.27 -0.27
C GLY A 156 4.25 -15.16 1.22
N SER A 157 4.26 -13.94 1.72
CA SER A 157 4.54 -13.62 3.13
C SER A 157 3.86 -12.31 3.52
N PHE A 158 3.75 -12.03 4.80
CA PHE A 158 3.37 -10.70 5.26
C PHE A 158 4.55 -9.73 5.18
N SER A 159 4.25 -8.46 4.89
CA SER A 159 5.22 -7.39 5.09
C SER A 159 5.55 -7.20 6.57
N LEU A 160 6.64 -6.52 6.87
CA LEU A 160 6.78 -5.94 8.20
C LEU A 160 5.61 -5.01 8.49
N PRO A 161 5.10 -4.94 9.74
CA PRO A 161 4.15 -3.91 10.13
C PRO A 161 4.76 -2.52 9.92
N ARG A 162 3.98 -1.62 9.32
CA ARG A 162 4.40 -0.26 9.00
C ARG A 162 3.53 0.75 9.73
N GLU A 163 4.14 1.70 10.39
CA GLU A 163 3.45 2.87 10.93
C GLU A 163 3.24 3.89 9.81
N LEU A 164 2.04 4.44 9.77
CA LEU A 164 1.61 5.40 8.76
C LEU A 164 1.62 6.80 9.34
N HIS A 165 2.04 7.79 8.56
CA HIS A 165 1.94 9.20 8.89
C HIS A 165 1.77 10.04 7.62
N MET A 166 1.30 11.28 7.80
CA MET A 166 1.10 12.22 6.70
C MET A 166 2.18 13.28 6.70
N GLU A 167 2.79 13.52 5.54
CA GLU A 167 3.66 14.67 5.33
C GLU A 167 3.24 15.40 4.05
N GLN A 168 2.96 16.69 4.15
CA GLN A 168 2.55 17.53 3.02
C GLN A 168 1.39 16.95 2.19
N GLY A 169 0.42 16.30 2.88
CA GLY A 169 -0.73 15.67 2.24
C GLY A 169 -0.48 14.32 1.57
N ARG A 170 0.72 13.77 1.68
CA ARG A 170 1.10 12.45 1.17
C ARG A 170 1.25 11.44 2.28
N LEU A 171 0.91 10.18 2.01
CA LEU A 171 1.07 9.08 2.94
C LEU A 171 2.52 8.57 2.93
N PHE A 172 3.11 8.50 4.12
CA PHE A 172 4.41 7.89 4.35
C PHE A 172 4.28 6.66 5.23
N THR A 173 5.16 5.70 5.03
CA THR A 173 5.18 4.45 5.78
C THR A 173 6.59 4.12 6.22
N GLU A 174 6.75 3.70 7.47
CA GLU A 174 8.02 3.17 7.95
C GLU A 174 7.79 1.93 8.83
N PRO A 175 8.77 1.02 8.95
CA PRO A 175 8.64 -0.10 9.87
C PRO A 175 8.32 0.38 11.28
N VAL A 176 7.37 -0.27 11.95
CA VAL A 176 7.08 0.05 13.36
C VAL A 176 8.34 -0.05 14.21
N LYS A 177 8.46 0.79 15.24
CA LYS A 177 9.65 0.84 16.10
C LYS A 177 10.05 -0.52 16.70
N GLU A 178 9.10 -1.38 16.93
CA GLU A 178 9.29 -2.73 17.46
C GLU A 178 10.12 -3.62 16.51
N CYS A 179 10.05 -3.38 15.19
CA CYS A 179 10.85 -4.12 14.20
C CYS A 179 12.35 -3.86 14.36
N TYR A 180 12.74 -2.69 14.86
CA TYR A 180 14.16 -2.40 15.09
C TYR A 180 14.77 -3.24 16.21
N GLY A 181 13.95 -3.80 17.11
CA GLY A 181 14.37 -4.76 18.11
C GLY A 181 14.82 -6.13 17.53
N LEU A 182 14.50 -6.39 16.26
CA LEU A 182 14.94 -7.59 15.55
C LEU A 182 16.37 -7.46 15.00
N LEU A 183 16.90 -6.23 14.95
CA LEU A 183 18.25 -5.95 14.47
C LEU A 183 19.25 -6.36 15.55
N LYS A 184 20.16 -7.28 15.20
CA LYS A 184 21.15 -7.82 16.14
C LYS A 184 22.42 -6.98 16.17
N GLU A 185 22.85 -6.49 15.02
CA GLU A 185 24.14 -5.85 14.86
C GLU A 185 24.06 -4.73 13.82
N ARG A 186 24.81 -3.63 14.08
CA ARG A 186 25.06 -2.61 13.06
C ARG A 186 26.36 -2.97 12.33
N ILE A 187 26.21 -3.41 11.09
CA ILE A 187 27.35 -3.80 10.25
C ILE A 187 28.18 -2.58 9.83
N PHE A 188 27.51 -1.50 9.45
CA PHE A 188 28.19 -0.25 9.06
C PHE A 188 27.31 0.99 9.24
N ALA A 189 27.96 2.13 9.30
CA ALA A 189 27.36 3.44 9.13
C ALA A 189 28.37 4.32 8.42
N VAL A 190 28.02 4.84 7.25
CA VAL A 190 28.92 5.65 6.42
C VAL A 190 28.18 6.88 5.94
N SER A 191 28.93 7.95 5.68
CA SER A 191 28.41 9.16 5.03
C SER A 191 29.42 9.63 4.00
N GLY A 192 28.96 10.14 2.86
CA GLY A 192 29.80 10.62 1.78
C GLY A 192 29.31 10.16 0.42
N GLN A 193 30.02 10.52 -0.64
CA GLN A 193 29.63 10.24 -2.00
C GLN A 193 30.08 8.87 -2.48
N ASP A 194 31.29 8.47 -2.10
CA ASP A 194 31.88 7.19 -2.52
C ASP A 194 31.95 6.25 -1.32
N VAL A 195 30.91 5.47 -1.16
CA VAL A 195 30.84 4.47 -0.10
C VAL A 195 31.45 3.18 -0.61
N PRO A 196 32.48 2.63 0.05
CA PRO A 196 33.07 1.37 -0.36
C PRO A 196 32.05 0.23 -0.20
N PRO A 197 32.12 -0.81 -1.03
CA PRO A 197 31.27 -1.98 -0.89
C PRO A 197 31.40 -2.60 0.51
N VAL A 198 30.25 -2.88 1.11
CA VAL A 198 30.16 -3.59 2.39
C VAL A 198 29.52 -4.94 2.16
N ILE A 199 30.20 -6.00 2.49
CA ILE A 199 29.67 -7.35 2.39
C ILE A 199 28.89 -7.66 3.67
N VAL A 200 27.58 -7.89 3.52
CA VAL A 200 26.71 -8.31 4.61
C VAL A 200 26.59 -9.84 4.58
N PRO A 201 26.94 -10.54 5.65
CA PRO A 201 26.78 -11.98 5.68
C PRO A 201 25.31 -12.38 5.71
N GLY A 202 24.91 -13.29 4.82
CA GLY A 202 23.53 -13.79 4.72
C GLY A 202 22.67 -12.89 3.83
N ASN A 203 21.37 -13.21 3.80
CA ASN A 203 20.38 -12.61 2.93
C ASN A 203 19.28 -11.83 3.70
N SER A 204 19.46 -11.58 4.98
CA SER A 204 18.51 -10.85 5.84
C SER A 204 19.20 -9.65 6.45
N PHE A 205 18.87 -8.46 5.95
CA PHE A 205 19.45 -7.20 6.41
C PHE A 205 18.42 -6.07 6.35
N PHE A 206 18.71 -5.01 7.08
CA PHE A 206 17.99 -3.74 7.02
C PHE A 206 18.95 -2.63 6.60
N VAL A 207 18.56 -1.86 5.60
CA VAL A 207 19.34 -0.70 5.13
C VAL A 207 18.49 0.55 5.28
N LYS A 208 19.05 1.60 5.91
CA LYS A 208 18.47 2.94 5.95
C LYS A 208 19.38 3.91 5.21
N ILE A 209 18.86 4.50 4.13
CA ILE A 209 19.57 5.46 3.31
C ILE A 209 18.94 6.83 3.56
N LYS A 210 19.76 7.81 3.94
CA LYS A 210 19.34 9.21 4.03
C LYS A 210 20.05 9.99 2.93
N LEU A 211 19.27 10.64 2.11
CA LEU A 211 19.77 11.53 1.06
C LEU A 211 19.71 12.97 1.58
N GLY A 212 20.80 13.70 1.42
CA GLY A 212 20.90 15.11 1.84
C GLY A 212 20.35 16.08 0.80
N ASP A 213 20.16 15.63 -0.41
CA ASP A 213 19.68 16.41 -1.55
C ASP A 213 19.05 15.51 -2.63
N ASP A 214 18.62 16.14 -3.73
CA ASP A 214 17.96 15.45 -4.85
C ASP A 214 18.92 14.87 -5.88
N ARG A 215 20.17 14.58 -5.50
CA ARG A 215 21.16 13.99 -6.42
C ARG A 215 20.78 12.58 -6.86
N ASP A 216 21.22 12.25 -8.06
CA ASP A 216 21.15 10.89 -8.57
C ASP A 216 22.09 9.98 -7.76
N PHE A 217 21.68 8.73 -7.55
CA PHE A 217 22.47 7.73 -6.85
C PHE A 217 22.17 6.33 -7.40
N LEU A 218 23.11 5.42 -7.18
CA LEU A 218 22.94 3.99 -7.44
C LEU A 218 23.47 3.21 -6.22
N VAL A 219 22.65 2.34 -5.67
CA VAL A 219 23.02 1.43 -4.58
C VAL A 219 22.76 0.01 -5.02
N THR A 220 23.81 -0.81 -5.07
CA THR A 220 23.66 -2.25 -5.25
C THR A 220 23.28 -2.89 -3.94
N LEU A 221 22.06 -3.44 -3.87
CA LEU A 221 21.54 -4.08 -2.65
C LEU A 221 21.95 -5.55 -2.55
N ALA A 222 21.99 -6.24 -3.68
CA ALA A 222 22.43 -7.64 -3.76
C ALA A 222 23.04 -7.91 -5.14
N ARG A 223 23.93 -8.91 -5.21
CA ARG A 223 24.51 -9.38 -6.48
C ARG A 223 24.79 -10.86 -6.41
N GLU A 224 24.43 -11.56 -7.50
CA GLU A 224 24.80 -12.96 -7.72
C GLU A 224 25.23 -13.12 -9.19
N GLY A 225 26.53 -13.35 -9.41
CA GLY A 225 27.12 -13.34 -10.77
C GLY A 225 26.94 -12.00 -11.47
N ASP A 226 26.30 -12.01 -12.63
CA ASP A 226 25.96 -10.83 -13.42
C ASP A 226 24.63 -10.19 -13.02
N ASP A 227 23.79 -10.91 -12.28
CA ASP A 227 22.51 -10.41 -11.78
C ASP A 227 22.71 -9.52 -10.55
N ALA A 228 21.98 -8.41 -10.49
CA ALA A 228 22.03 -7.52 -9.34
C ALA A 228 20.70 -6.82 -9.10
N LEU A 229 20.41 -6.58 -7.83
CA LEU A 229 19.30 -5.76 -7.37
C LEU A 229 19.84 -4.38 -7.02
N TYR A 230 19.29 -3.36 -7.67
CA TYR A 230 19.69 -1.97 -7.50
C TYR A 230 18.55 -1.13 -6.94
N LEU A 231 18.91 -0.18 -6.08
CA LEU A 231 18.11 1.00 -5.81
C LEU A 231 18.76 2.18 -6.53
N GLU A 232 18.10 2.72 -7.54
CA GLU A 232 18.61 3.83 -8.34
C GLU A 232 17.69 5.05 -8.20
N ARG A 233 18.29 6.23 -8.15
CA ARG A 233 17.61 7.48 -8.46
C ARG A 233 18.30 8.12 -9.65
N LYS A 234 17.52 8.45 -10.68
CA LYS A 234 18.00 9.08 -11.90
C LYS A 234 16.96 10.09 -12.40
N ASN A 235 17.41 11.33 -12.63
CA ASN A 235 16.53 12.42 -13.11
C ASN A 235 15.27 12.60 -12.22
N GLY A 236 15.41 12.47 -10.91
CA GLY A 236 14.30 12.62 -9.97
C GLY A 236 13.38 11.39 -9.82
N VAL A 237 13.59 10.33 -10.61
CA VAL A 237 12.85 9.07 -10.52
C VAL A 237 13.64 8.06 -9.71
N THR A 238 13.00 7.45 -8.71
CA THR A 238 13.59 6.36 -7.92
C THR A 238 12.99 5.04 -8.38
N SER A 239 13.84 4.07 -8.65
CA SER A 239 13.50 2.72 -9.11
C SER A 239 14.24 1.64 -8.33
N LEU A 240 13.68 0.44 -8.27
CA LEU A 240 14.24 -0.77 -7.69
C LEU A 240 14.32 -1.86 -8.75
#